data_9b426d56d1f985b6e28b8da6c13af581
#
_entry.id   9b426d56d1f985b6e28b8da6c13af581
#
_cell.length_a   1.000
_cell.length_b   1.000
_cell.length_c   1.000
_cell.angle_alpha   90.00
_cell.angle_beta   90.00
_cell.angle_gamma   90.00
#
_symmetry.space_group_name_H-M   'P 1'
#
loop_
_entity.id
_entity.type
_entity.pdbx_description
1 polymer ?
#
loop_
_entity_poly.entity_id
_entity_poly.type
_entity_poly.pdbx_seq_one_letter_code
_entity_poly.pdbx_strand_id
1 'polypeptide(L)'
;MKKNISRRSLIKSFGGLSLPLMLGSKSSWGHDNKVDDTRDSNYGKDLDALIVVDVQNDFCPGGSLPVAKGNKIIPIINKLQKKFNYVFYTQDWHPKDHSSFSTNNPGQKAFNTIDMYYGKQVIWPPHCIFNTKGAEFHKGLDTTYAKTIIRKGYRKEIDSYSGFFENDRKTPTGLKGIL
;
A
#
# COMPACT_ATOMS: atom_id res chain seq x y z
N MET A 1 25.10 -12.15 19.05
CA MET A 1 24.69 -10.76 19.35
C MET A 1 23.39 -10.48 18.61
N LYS A 2 22.27 -10.43 19.31
CA LYS A 2 20.94 -10.18 18.73
C LYS A 2 20.82 -8.67 18.46
N LYS A 3 20.74 -8.24 17.18
CA LYS A 3 20.37 -6.86 16.84
C LYS A 3 18.87 -6.69 17.03
N ASN A 4 18.46 -6.03 18.10
CA ASN A 4 17.10 -5.53 18.24
C ASN A 4 16.86 -4.47 17.20
N ILE A 5 16.00 -4.78 16.21
CA ILE A 5 15.51 -3.78 15.25
C ILE A 5 14.47 -2.95 15.99
N SER A 6 14.85 -1.73 16.35
CA SER A 6 13.97 -0.79 17.04
C SER A 6 12.80 -0.37 16.12
N ARG A 7 11.62 -0.09 16.70
CA ARG A 7 10.43 0.44 16.00
C ARG A 7 10.75 1.66 15.11
N ARG A 8 11.79 2.42 15.45
CA ARG A 8 12.28 3.57 14.66
C ARG A 8 12.96 3.20 13.34
N SER A 9 13.54 1.99 13.21
CA SER A 9 14.18 1.59 11.95
C SER A 9 13.18 1.13 10.88
N LEU A 10 12.01 0.62 11.30
CA LEU A 10 10.93 0.27 10.36
C LEU A 10 10.35 1.51 9.66
N ILE A 11 10.20 2.61 10.43
CA ILE A 11 9.65 3.88 9.90
C ILE A 11 10.61 4.55 8.90
N LYS A 12 11.93 4.36 9.06
CA LYS A 12 12.94 4.95 8.16
C LYS A 12 13.00 4.26 6.79
N SER A 13 12.56 3.02 6.67
CA SER A 13 12.60 2.27 5.40
C SER A 13 11.48 2.63 4.41
N PHE A 14 10.44 3.34 4.85
CA PHE A 14 9.31 3.74 4.01
C PHE A 14 9.33 5.22 3.58
N GLY A 15 10.37 5.94 3.92
CA GLY A 15 10.51 7.38 3.66
C GLY A 15 11.35 7.71 2.42
N GLY A 16 11.15 7.04 1.29
CA GLY A 16 11.94 7.37 0.12
C GLY A 16 11.63 6.52 -1.10
N LEU A 17 10.41 6.52 -1.60
CA LEU A 17 10.11 6.08 -2.96
C LEU A 17 10.07 7.31 -3.87
N SER A 18 11.26 7.80 -4.23
CA SER A 18 11.43 8.50 -5.50
C SER A 18 11.35 7.43 -6.60
N LEU A 19 10.31 7.47 -7.43
CA LEU A 19 10.26 6.68 -8.66
C LEU A 19 11.34 7.18 -9.62
N PRO A 20 12.34 6.38 -10.00
CA PRO A 20 13.16 6.68 -11.16
C PRO A 20 12.36 6.29 -12.41
N LEU A 21 12.27 7.22 -13.37
CA LEU A 21 11.91 6.92 -14.75
C LEU A 21 12.90 5.87 -15.27
N MET A 22 12.45 4.63 -15.45
CA MET A 22 13.26 3.59 -16.08
C MET A 22 13.05 3.63 -17.58
N LEU A 23 13.94 4.32 -18.28
CA LEU A 23 14.28 3.98 -19.67
C LEU A 23 15.01 2.63 -19.68
N GLY A 24 14.55 1.74 -20.56
CA GLY A 24 14.88 0.34 -20.62
C GLY A 24 16.36 0.00 -20.52
N SER A 25 16.67 -0.88 -19.62
CA SER A 25 17.79 -1.80 -19.75
C SER A 25 17.32 -3.21 -19.38
N LYS A 26 17.61 -4.16 -20.28
CA LYS A 26 17.41 -5.58 -20.06
C LYS A 26 18.33 -6.02 -18.91
N SER A 27 17.78 -6.22 -17.73
CA SER A 27 18.48 -6.97 -16.69
C SER A 27 17.77 -8.29 -16.48
N SER A 28 18.51 -9.37 -16.72
CA SER A 28 18.12 -10.74 -16.43
C SER A 28 17.99 -10.91 -14.92
N TRP A 29 16.78 -10.96 -14.43
CA TRP A 29 16.48 -11.42 -13.06
C TRP A 29 16.15 -12.91 -13.12
N GLY A 30 17.18 -13.73 -13.35
CA GLY A 30 17.15 -15.16 -13.08
C GLY A 30 17.77 -15.38 -11.71
N HIS A 31 17.00 -15.27 -10.66
CA HIS A 31 17.31 -15.92 -9.39
C HIS A 31 16.10 -16.72 -8.99
N ASP A 32 16.25 -18.04 -9.12
CA ASP A 32 15.45 -19.02 -8.40
C ASP A 32 15.71 -18.80 -6.89
N ASN A 33 15.05 -17.83 -6.32
CA ASN A 33 14.93 -17.71 -4.88
C ASN A 33 13.98 -18.81 -4.41
N LYS A 34 14.51 -20.03 -4.20
CA LYS A 34 13.95 -20.91 -3.19
C LYS A 34 13.88 -20.07 -1.92
N VAL A 35 12.68 -19.66 -1.53
CA VAL A 35 12.43 -19.09 -0.21
C VAL A 35 12.92 -20.15 0.78
N ASP A 36 14.06 -19.88 1.40
CA ASP A 36 14.60 -20.69 2.47
C ASP A 36 13.57 -20.74 3.60
N ASP A 37 12.84 -21.86 3.68
CA ASP A 37 11.79 -22.09 4.67
C ASP A 37 12.37 -22.37 6.08
N THR A 38 13.71 -22.25 6.22
CA THR A 38 14.42 -22.47 7.50
C THR A 38 14.61 -21.18 8.31
N ARG A 39 14.14 -20.00 7.81
CA ARG A 39 14.17 -18.78 8.60
C ARG A 39 13.16 -18.84 9.73
N ASP A 40 13.72 -19.23 10.85
CA ASP A 40 13.34 -19.06 12.25
C ASP A 40 11.84 -18.93 12.56
N SER A 41 11.32 -19.95 13.24
CA SER A 41 9.97 -20.09 13.80
C SER A 41 9.56 -18.99 14.81
N ASN A 42 10.24 -17.86 14.85
CA ASN A 42 10.02 -16.76 15.78
C ASN A 42 9.18 -15.60 15.24
N TYR A 43 8.69 -15.66 13.98
CA TYR A 43 7.69 -14.72 13.50
C TYR A 43 6.32 -15.10 14.11
N GLY A 44 5.70 -14.17 14.83
CA GLY A 44 4.36 -14.36 15.39
C GLY A 44 4.30 -14.41 16.90
N LYS A 45 5.33 -13.93 17.60
CA LYS A 45 5.26 -13.69 19.05
C LYS A 45 4.44 -12.43 19.35
N ASP A 46 3.89 -12.37 20.54
CA ASP A 46 2.82 -11.50 21.05
C ASP A 46 2.85 -9.99 20.71
N LEU A 47 3.89 -9.51 20.01
CA LEU A 47 4.06 -8.09 19.67
C LEU A 47 4.31 -7.84 18.17
N ASP A 48 4.27 -8.88 17.31
CA ASP A 48 4.51 -8.71 15.89
C ASP A 48 3.18 -8.56 15.13
N ALA A 49 3.11 -7.54 14.29
CA ALA A 49 1.96 -7.29 13.42
C ALA A 49 2.35 -7.35 11.94
N LEU A 50 1.51 -8.00 11.15
CA LEU A 50 1.58 -7.97 9.69
C LEU A 50 0.67 -6.85 9.19
N ILE A 51 1.23 -5.92 8.40
CA ILE A 51 0.46 -4.90 7.72
C ILE A 51 0.39 -5.28 6.23
N VAL A 52 -0.81 -5.56 5.75
CA VAL A 52 -1.11 -5.88 4.35
C VAL A 52 -1.61 -4.61 3.69
N VAL A 53 -0.82 -4.08 2.74
CA VAL A 53 -1.06 -2.76 2.17
C VAL A 53 -1.76 -2.87 0.83
N ASP A 54 -2.99 -2.32 0.75
CA ASP A 54 -3.74 -1.98 -0.47
C ASP A 54 -3.84 -3.10 -1.53
N VAL A 55 -4.08 -4.35 -1.12
CA VAL A 55 -4.22 -5.48 -2.05
C VAL A 55 -5.61 -5.48 -2.68
N GLN A 56 -5.87 -4.45 -3.48
CA GLN A 56 -7.17 -4.14 -4.09
C GLN A 56 -7.18 -4.44 -5.60
N ASN A 57 -8.38 -4.57 -6.18
CA ASN A 57 -8.51 -4.93 -7.59
C ASN A 57 -7.86 -3.89 -8.51
N ASP A 58 -7.98 -2.58 -8.22
CA ASP A 58 -7.40 -1.53 -9.07
C ASP A 58 -5.87 -1.52 -9.09
N PHE A 59 -5.22 -2.05 -8.05
CA PHE A 59 -3.75 -2.20 -8.03
C PHE A 59 -3.26 -3.54 -8.60
N CYS A 60 -4.17 -4.44 -8.95
CA CYS A 60 -3.83 -5.69 -9.61
C CYS A 60 -3.94 -5.60 -11.13
N PRO A 61 -3.31 -6.51 -11.89
CA PRO A 61 -3.44 -6.54 -13.36
C PRO A 61 -4.91 -6.52 -13.81
N GLY A 62 -5.24 -5.56 -14.68
CA GLY A 62 -6.62 -5.32 -15.16
C GLY A 62 -7.39 -4.26 -14.38
N GLY A 63 -6.83 -3.70 -13.32
CA GLY A 63 -7.39 -2.57 -12.58
C GLY A 63 -7.03 -1.20 -13.18
N SER A 64 -7.50 -0.12 -12.55
CA SER A 64 -7.36 1.25 -13.06
C SER A 64 -5.96 1.85 -12.84
N LEU A 65 -5.21 1.36 -11.84
CA LEU A 65 -3.83 1.77 -11.54
C LEU A 65 -2.96 0.54 -11.27
N PRO A 66 -2.77 -0.34 -12.28
CA PRO A 66 -2.22 -1.66 -12.06
C PRO A 66 -0.72 -1.64 -11.78
N VAL A 67 -0.31 -2.40 -10.77
CA VAL A 67 1.08 -2.78 -10.54
C VAL A 67 1.37 -4.07 -11.32
N ALA A 68 2.42 -4.06 -12.12
CA ALA A 68 2.83 -5.24 -12.88
C ALA A 68 3.05 -6.44 -11.95
N LYS A 69 2.30 -7.53 -12.19
CA LYS A 69 2.34 -8.75 -11.36
C LYS A 69 1.93 -8.53 -9.89
N GLY A 70 1.22 -7.44 -9.57
CA GLY A 70 0.81 -7.13 -8.20
C GLY A 70 0.02 -8.24 -7.50
N ASN A 71 -0.76 -9.01 -8.26
CA ASN A 71 -1.51 -10.17 -7.73
C ASN A 71 -0.62 -11.37 -7.32
N LYS A 72 0.66 -11.41 -7.71
CA LYS A 72 1.54 -12.54 -7.35
C LYS A 72 1.94 -12.56 -5.87
N ILE A 73 1.81 -11.45 -5.17
CA ILE A 73 2.07 -11.40 -3.72
C ILE A 73 0.96 -12.07 -2.90
N ILE A 74 -0.24 -12.24 -3.45
CA ILE A 74 -1.42 -12.71 -2.72
C ILE A 74 -1.24 -14.09 -2.10
N PRO A 75 -0.75 -15.13 -2.81
CA PRO A 75 -0.50 -16.43 -2.19
C PRO A 75 0.54 -16.36 -1.06
N ILE A 76 1.53 -15.46 -1.19
CA ILE A 76 2.54 -15.24 -0.16
C ILE A 76 1.91 -14.61 1.09
N ILE A 77 1.06 -13.59 0.91
CA ILE A 77 0.33 -12.95 2.00
C ILE A 77 -0.57 -13.98 2.69
N ASN A 78 -1.35 -14.76 1.93
CA ASN A 78 -2.25 -15.78 2.47
C ASN A 78 -1.51 -16.85 3.30
N LYS A 79 -0.27 -17.20 2.93
CA LYS A 79 0.59 -18.09 3.73
C LYS A 79 1.12 -17.35 4.97
N LEU A 80 1.59 -16.14 4.79
CA LEU A 80 2.29 -15.38 5.83
C LEU A 80 1.37 -14.97 6.97
N GLN A 81 0.16 -14.48 6.68
CA GLN A 81 -0.77 -13.99 7.71
C GLN A 81 -1.18 -15.04 8.73
N LYS A 82 -1.08 -16.34 8.39
CA LYS A 82 -1.32 -17.44 9.33
C LYS A 82 -0.28 -17.51 10.46
N LYS A 83 0.84 -16.81 10.33
CA LYS A 83 1.94 -16.79 11.29
C LYS A 83 1.88 -15.58 12.25
N PHE A 84 0.89 -14.69 12.09
CA PHE A 84 0.76 -13.48 12.89
C PHE A 84 -0.54 -13.45 13.68
N ASN A 85 -0.46 -13.03 14.93
CA ASN A 85 -1.63 -12.82 15.78
C ASN A 85 -2.38 -11.53 15.41
N TYR A 86 -1.64 -10.53 14.91
CA TYR A 86 -2.18 -9.23 14.50
C TYR A 86 -1.94 -9.01 13.02
N VAL A 87 -3.02 -8.97 12.25
CA VAL A 87 -2.98 -8.67 10.81
C VAL A 87 -3.87 -7.47 10.56
N PHE A 88 -3.29 -6.40 10.04
CA PHE A 88 -3.99 -5.16 9.71
C PHE A 88 -3.93 -4.94 8.21
N TYR A 89 -5.04 -4.50 7.62
CA TYR A 89 -5.10 -4.19 6.21
C TYR A 89 -5.23 -2.68 6.03
N THR A 90 -4.60 -2.13 5.01
CA THR A 90 -4.93 -0.80 4.52
C THR A 90 -5.76 -0.91 3.24
N GLN A 91 -6.58 0.09 2.99
CA GLN A 91 -7.48 0.13 1.84
C GLN A 91 -7.61 1.57 1.36
N ASP A 92 -7.20 1.83 0.11
CA ASP A 92 -7.54 3.08 -0.57
C ASP A 92 -9.05 3.15 -0.78
N TRP A 93 -9.64 4.30 -0.41
CA TRP A 93 -11.07 4.45 -0.37
C TRP A 93 -11.48 5.85 -0.77
N HIS A 94 -11.23 6.19 -2.06
CA HIS A 94 -11.36 7.55 -2.56
C HIS A 94 -12.80 7.92 -2.92
N PRO A 95 -13.25 9.15 -2.63
CA PRO A 95 -14.45 9.69 -3.26
C PRO A 95 -14.21 9.92 -4.75
N LYS A 96 -15.27 9.84 -5.55
CA LYS A 96 -15.18 10.02 -7.01
C LYS A 96 -14.59 11.39 -7.41
N ASP A 97 -14.83 12.39 -6.60
CA ASP A 97 -14.37 13.78 -6.79
C ASP A 97 -13.08 14.11 -6.03
N HIS A 98 -12.27 13.08 -5.70
CA HIS A 98 -11.00 13.24 -4.99
C HIS A 98 -10.03 14.16 -5.75
N SER A 99 -9.38 15.08 -5.02
CA SER A 99 -8.52 16.13 -5.58
C SER A 99 -7.28 15.63 -6.32
N SER A 100 -6.81 14.42 -6.04
CA SER A 100 -5.66 13.83 -6.75
C SER A 100 -6.00 13.16 -8.08
N PHE A 101 -7.28 13.09 -8.47
CA PHE A 101 -7.65 12.42 -9.72
C PHE A 101 -7.56 13.34 -10.94
N SER A 102 -7.03 12.82 -12.05
CA SER A 102 -6.90 13.56 -13.32
C SER A 102 -8.23 14.06 -13.86
N THR A 103 -9.32 13.35 -13.61
CA THR A 103 -10.69 13.77 -13.98
C THR A 103 -11.17 15.03 -13.25
N ASN A 104 -10.57 15.34 -12.10
CA ASN A 104 -10.94 16.48 -11.26
C ASN A 104 -9.92 17.63 -11.34
N ASN A 105 -8.93 17.52 -12.23
CA ASN A 105 -7.88 18.52 -12.48
C ASN A 105 -7.82 18.87 -13.98
N PRO A 106 -8.69 19.75 -14.48
CA PRO A 106 -8.72 20.15 -15.89
C PRO A 106 -7.34 20.61 -16.37
N GLY A 107 -6.91 20.12 -17.54
CA GLY A 107 -5.60 20.43 -18.12
C GLY A 107 -4.43 19.59 -17.57
N GLN A 108 -4.63 18.82 -16.51
CA GLN A 108 -3.60 17.90 -15.99
C GLN A 108 -3.80 16.50 -16.54
N LYS A 109 -2.67 15.84 -16.82
CA LYS A 109 -2.64 14.42 -17.21
C LYS A 109 -2.30 13.57 -15.99
N ALA A 110 -2.77 12.33 -15.98
CA ALA A 110 -2.32 11.36 -14.99
C ALA A 110 -0.79 11.28 -14.97
N PHE A 111 -0.23 11.09 -13.78
CA PHE A 111 1.20 11.07 -13.47
C PHE A 111 1.92 12.43 -13.52
N ASN A 112 1.25 13.51 -13.88
CA ASN A 112 1.79 14.85 -13.64
C ASN A 112 1.87 15.13 -12.13
N THR A 113 2.75 16.06 -11.77
CA THR A 113 2.85 16.54 -10.38
C THR A 113 2.38 18.00 -10.35
N ILE A 114 1.52 18.29 -9.39
CA ILE A 114 1.02 19.66 -9.13
C ILE A 114 1.33 20.10 -7.69
N ASP A 115 1.21 21.38 -7.42
CA ASP A 115 1.29 21.92 -6.07
C ASP A 115 -0.09 21.92 -5.43
N MET A 116 -0.17 21.33 -4.24
CA MET A 116 -1.32 21.39 -3.34
C MET A 116 -0.94 22.12 -2.06
N TYR A 117 -1.92 22.49 -1.22
CA TYR A 117 -1.66 23.19 0.04
C TYR A 117 -0.74 22.44 1.01
N TYR A 118 -0.64 21.11 0.86
CA TYR A 118 0.21 20.23 1.66
C TYR A 118 1.53 19.83 0.98
N GLY A 119 1.79 20.34 -0.22
CA GLY A 119 3.03 20.05 -0.99
C GLY A 119 2.77 19.45 -2.36
N LYS A 120 3.78 18.79 -2.92
CA LYS A 120 3.71 18.15 -4.24
C LYS A 120 2.78 16.93 -4.21
N GLN A 121 1.85 16.89 -5.16
CA GLN A 121 0.90 15.79 -5.35
C GLN A 121 0.99 15.24 -6.77
N VAL A 122 1.14 13.92 -6.89
CA VAL A 122 1.00 13.24 -8.17
C VAL A 122 -0.49 13.13 -8.52
N ILE A 123 -0.82 13.46 -9.75
CA ILE A 123 -2.18 13.29 -10.29
C ILE A 123 -2.33 11.85 -10.78
N TRP A 124 -3.33 11.17 -10.27
CA TRP A 124 -3.59 9.77 -10.56
C TRP A 124 -4.76 9.58 -11.53
N PRO A 125 -4.78 8.49 -12.32
CA PRO A 125 -6.04 8.03 -12.89
C PRO A 125 -7.03 7.72 -11.76
N PRO A 126 -8.33 7.91 -11.94
CA PRO A 126 -9.33 7.48 -10.95
C PRO A 126 -9.17 6.01 -10.61
N HIS A 127 -9.00 5.69 -9.33
CA HIS A 127 -8.79 4.34 -8.82
C HIS A 127 -9.37 4.21 -7.42
N CYS A 128 -9.62 3.01 -6.98
CA CYS A 128 -10.12 2.67 -5.64
C CYS A 128 -11.27 3.58 -5.17
N ILE A 129 -12.15 3.96 -6.12
CA ILE A 129 -13.34 4.75 -5.79
C ILE A 129 -14.22 3.93 -4.86
N PHE A 130 -14.59 4.48 -3.71
CA PHE A 130 -15.39 3.76 -2.72
C PHE A 130 -16.70 3.20 -3.30
N ASN A 131 -17.11 2.04 -2.80
CA ASN A 131 -18.27 1.29 -3.27
C ASN A 131 -18.17 0.80 -4.72
N THR A 132 -16.97 0.78 -5.32
CA THR A 132 -16.75 0.14 -6.62
C THR A 132 -15.93 -1.14 -6.47
N LYS A 133 -16.05 -2.03 -7.47
CA LYS A 133 -15.26 -3.26 -7.52
C LYS A 133 -13.74 -2.99 -7.50
N GLY A 134 -13.30 -1.86 -8.04
CA GLY A 134 -11.89 -1.46 -8.04
C GLY A 134 -11.32 -1.28 -6.64
N ALA A 135 -12.14 -0.71 -5.74
CA ALA A 135 -11.78 -0.49 -4.33
C ALA A 135 -11.85 -1.74 -3.45
N GLU A 136 -12.50 -2.81 -3.90
CA GLU A 136 -12.57 -4.06 -3.15
C GLU A 136 -11.20 -4.74 -3.09
N PHE A 137 -10.96 -5.48 -2.01
CA PHE A 137 -9.81 -6.38 -1.95
C PHE A 137 -9.88 -7.42 -3.06
N HIS A 138 -8.72 -7.78 -3.60
CA HIS A 138 -8.65 -8.80 -4.63
C HIS A 138 -9.22 -10.13 -4.13
N LYS A 139 -10.09 -10.75 -4.93
CA LYS A 139 -10.81 -11.99 -4.57
C LYS A 139 -9.95 -13.16 -4.11
N GLY A 140 -8.68 -13.18 -4.47
CA GLY A 140 -7.73 -14.21 -4.05
C GLY A 140 -7.10 -13.96 -2.68
N LEU A 141 -7.31 -12.78 -2.09
CA LEU A 141 -6.83 -12.45 -0.75
C LEU A 141 -7.79 -13.02 0.29
N ASP A 142 -7.27 -13.80 1.21
CA ASP A 142 -8.04 -14.30 2.36
C ASP A 142 -8.10 -13.21 3.45
N THR A 143 -9.21 -12.50 3.50
CA THR A 143 -9.40 -11.38 4.43
C THR A 143 -9.87 -11.81 5.83
N THR A 144 -10.06 -13.10 6.09
CA THR A 144 -10.59 -13.59 7.38
C THR A 144 -9.61 -13.37 8.54
N TYR A 145 -8.34 -13.14 8.25
CA TYR A 145 -7.31 -12.85 9.25
C TYR A 145 -7.25 -11.39 9.66
N ALA A 146 -7.91 -10.48 8.92
CA ALA A 146 -7.86 -9.06 9.21
C ALA A 146 -8.51 -8.74 10.55
N LYS A 147 -7.73 -8.21 11.49
CA LYS A 147 -8.24 -7.67 12.77
C LYS A 147 -8.89 -6.32 12.57
N THR A 148 -8.36 -5.53 11.65
CA THR A 148 -8.86 -4.20 11.33
C THR A 148 -8.47 -3.84 9.90
N ILE A 149 -9.33 -3.07 9.23
CA ILE A 149 -9.09 -2.46 7.93
C ILE A 149 -9.01 -0.95 8.14
N ILE A 150 -7.88 -0.37 7.80
CA ILE A 150 -7.64 1.07 7.83
C ILE A 150 -7.91 1.64 6.46
N ARG A 151 -9.00 2.36 6.31
CA ARG A 151 -9.30 3.09 5.07
C ARG A 151 -8.52 4.40 5.04
N LYS A 152 -7.92 4.71 3.90
CA LYS A 152 -7.14 5.92 3.68
C LYS A 152 -7.53 6.60 2.37
N GLY A 153 -7.15 7.86 2.18
CA GLY A 153 -7.48 8.63 1.00
C GLY A 153 -8.99 8.93 0.85
N TYR A 154 -9.77 8.85 1.94
CA TYR A 154 -11.22 9.09 1.91
C TYR A 154 -11.59 10.59 2.03
N ARG A 155 -10.62 11.43 2.39
CA ARG A 155 -10.83 12.88 2.41
C ARG A 155 -10.60 13.44 1.02
N LYS A 156 -11.59 14.16 0.50
CA LYS A 156 -11.56 14.70 -0.85
C LYS A 156 -10.34 15.58 -1.14
N GLU A 157 -9.94 16.40 -0.18
CA GLU A 157 -8.98 17.49 -0.38
C GLU A 157 -7.52 17.07 -0.15
N ILE A 158 -7.27 15.86 0.34
CA ILE A 158 -5.94 15.40 0.67
C ILE A 158 -5.78 13.92 0.39
N ASP A 159 -4.68 13.56 -0.26
CA ASP A 159 -4.34 12.17 -0.54
C ASP A 159 -3.56 11.53 0.61
N SER A 160 -3.47 10.20 0.59
CA SER A 160 -2.84 9.43 1.64
C SER A 160 -2.06 8.23 1.08
N TYR A 161 -0.74 8.35 1.05
CA TYR A 161 0.15 7.23 0.65
C TYR A 161 0.52 6.34 1.83
N SER A 162 0.15 6.72 3.03
CA SER A 162 0.51 6.02 4.26
C SER A 162 -0.71 5.63 5.07
N GLY A 163 -0.68 4.44 5.68
CA GLY A 163 -1.65 4.05 6.69
C GLY A 163 -1.51 4.83 8.01
N PHE A 164 -0.46 5.65 8.18
CA PHE A 164 -0.20 6.39 9.41
C PHE A 164 -0.67 7.85 9.33
N PHE A 165 -0.41 8.52 8.20
CA PHE A 165 -0.71 9.94 8.00
C PHE A 165 -1.13 10.20 6.57
N GLU A 166 -1.97 11.23 6.40
CA GLU A 166 -2.25 11.85 5.11
C GLU A 166 -0.96 12.49 4.54
N ASN A 167 -0.99 12.93 3.28
CA ASN A 167 0.18 13.50 2.62
C ASN A 167 0.68 14.82 3.24
N ASP A 168 -0.11 15.47 4.11
CA ASP A 168 0.33 16.61 4.94
C ASP A 168 1.29 16.19 6.08
N ARG A 169 1.46 14.89 6.31
CA ARG A 169 2.29 14.29 7.37
C ARG A 169 1.89 14.67 8.80
N LYS A 170 0.69 15.17 8.98
CA LYS A 170 0.12 15.63 10.26
C LYS A 170 -1.18 14.94 10.61
N THR A 171 -2.09 14.85 9.64
CA THR A 171 -3.41 14.27 9.82
C THR A 171 -3.31 12.74 9.88
N PRO A 172 -3.69 12.08 10.97
CA PRO A 172 -3.58 10.63 11.09
C PRO A 172 -4.63 9.91 10.25
N THR A 173 -4.25 8.76 9.67
CA THR A 173 -5.15 7.87 8.93
C THR A 173 -5.73 6.75 9.79
N GLY A 174 -5.16 6.49 10.98
CA GLY A 174 -5.70 5.54 11.94
C GLY A 174 -4.76 4.41 12.37
N LEU A 175 -3.83 3.97 11.52
CA LEU A 175 -2.95 2.83 11.85
C LEU A 175 -2.10 3.09 13.11
N LYS A 176 -1.64 4.33 13.33
CA LYS A 176 -0.87 4.70 14.52
C LYS A 176 -1.59 4.47 15.83
N GLY A 177 -2.91 4.62 15.84
CA GLY A 177 -3.73 4.45 17.06
C GLY A 177 -4.02 3.00 17.41
N ILE A 178 -3.68 2.06 16.52
CA ILE A 178 -3.95 0.63 16.68
C ILE A 178 -2.67 -0.13 17.06
N LEU A 179 -1.51 0.36 16.64
CA LEU A 179 -0.19 -0.19 16.98
C LEU A 179 0.38 0.43 18.26
#